data_ed3d6235cf256fde8cabea67fcab553b
#
_entry.id   ed3d6235cf256fde8cabea67fcab553b
#
_cell.length_a   1.000
_cell.length_b   1.000
_cell.length_c   1.000
_cell.angle_alpha   90.00
_cell.angle_beta   90.00
_cell.angle_gamma   90.00
#
_symmetry.space_group_name_H-M   'P 1'
#
loop_
_entity.id
_entity.type
_entity.pdbx_description
1 polymer ?
#
loop_
_entity_poly.entity_id
_entity_poly.type
_entity_poly.pdbx_seq_one_letter_code
_entity_poly.pdbx_strand_id
1 'polypeptide(L)'
;FPLMVEARLVNKKTGKISEQEVFFGEIPKMTDRGTFIINGIERVIVNQIVRSPGVFFTAAPDPITGKTLYSAELRPVHGSWLEFSTTRADMLVVRIDRRKKFLASVFLKALGISSNEDIYDKMKGIENSENIIKNTLEKDDTRGDADALIEIFKKMNPGEPIVVDTIRQNFRDSFFDKRRYDLSKVGRYK
;
A
#
# COMPACT_ATOMS: atom_id res chain seq x y z
N PHE A 1 8.79 28.38 -18.06
CA PHE A 1 8.00 29.32 -17.25
C PHE A 1 8.46 29.23 -15.80
N PRO A 2 9.00 30.32 -15.20
CA PRO A 2 9.39 30.32 -13.82
C PRO A 2 8.15 30.28 -12.90
N LEU A 3 8.17 29.38 -11.94
CA LEU A 3 7.15 29.30 -10.89
C LEU A 3 7.65 30.05 -9.67
N MET A 4 6.98 31.16 -9.35
CA MET A 4 7.21 31.94 -8.14
C MET A 4 6.10 31.62 -7.15
N VAL A 5 6.45 31.45 -5.88
CA VAL A 5 5.52 31.12 -4.80
C VAL A 5 5.68 32.10 -3.68
N GLU A 6 4.57 32.66 -3.19
CA GLU A 6 4.57 33.50 -1.99
C GLU A 6 4.66 32.58 -0.76
N ALA A 7 5.80 32.61 -0.09
CA ALA A 7 6.06 31.83 1.11
C ALA A 7 5.78 32.63 2.36
N ARG A 8 4.94 32.15 3.25
CA ARG A 8 4.61 32.79 4.53
C ARG A 8 5.16 31.97 5.69
N LEU A 9 6.15 32.49 6.36
CA LEU A 9 6.77 31.88 7.54
C LEU A 9 6.16 32.50 8.83
N VAL A 10 5.53 31.64 9.62
CA VAL A 10 4.96 32.04 10.92
C VAL A 10 5.79 31.45 12.05
N ASN A 11 6.44 32.31 12.83
CA ASN A 11 7.15 31.92 14.04
C ASN A 11 6.13 31.65 15.16
N LYS A 12 5.90 30.37 15.50
CA LYS A 12 4.90 29.97 16.50
C LYS A 12 5.17 30.49 17.91
N LYS A 13 6.44 30.83 18.25
CA LYS A 13 6.80 31.34 19.61
C LYS A 13 6.61 32.84 19.73
N THR A 14 6.93 33.60 18.69
CA THR A 14 6.92 35.06 18.71
C THR A 14 5.72 35.67 17.98
N GLY A 15 4.95 34.87 17.24
CA GLY A 15 3.86 35.34 16.39
C GLY A 15 4.30 36.13 15.16
N LYS A 16 5.62 36.34 14.97
CA LYS A 16 6.16 37.15 13.85
C LYS A 16 5.91 36.43 12.53
N ILE A 17 5.35 37.13 11.56
CA ILE A 17 5.09 36.69 10.21
C ILE A 17 6.11 37.33 9.27
N SER A 18 6.70 36.56 8.40
CA SER A 18 7.56 37.02 7.32
C SER A 18 7.04 36.45 6.01
N GLU A 19 6.82 37.29 5.02
CA GLU A 19 6.32 36.91 3.71
C GLU A 19 7.36 37.28 2.66
N GLN A 20 7.63 36.38 1.74
CA GLN A 20 8.59 36.57 0.67
C GLN A 20 8.20 35.74 -0.56
N GLU A 21 8.35 36.38 -1.73
CA GLU A 21 8.24 35.64 -2.99
C GLU A 21 9.53 34.83 -3.22
N VAL A 22 9.38 33.52 -3.45
CA VAL A 22 10.50 32.58 -3.60
C VAL A 22 10.38 31.88 -4.95
N PHE A 23 11.48 31.81 -5.67
CA PHE A 23 11.58 30.99 -6.87
C PHE A 23 11.49 29.50 -6.47
N PHE A 24 10.48 28.82 -6.99
CA PHE A 24 10.22 27.41 -6.66
C PHE A 24 10.79 26.46 -7.70
N GLY A 25 10.85 26.88 -8.96
CA GLY A 25 11.37 26.07 -10.05
C GLY A 25 10.90 26.55 -11.42
N GLU A 26 11.18 25.76 -12.42
CA GLU A 26 10.74 26.03 -13.80
C GLU A 26 9.80 24.91 -14.26
N ILE A 27 8.72 25.32 -14.94
CA ILE A 27 7.77 24.38 -15.58
C ILE A 27 7.86 24.58 -17.09
N PRO A 28 7.99 23.50 -17.89
CA PRO A 28 7.97 23.60 -19.33
C PRO A 28 6.62 24.16 -19.80
N LYS A 29 6.64 25.15 -20.66
CA LYS A 29 5.45 25.73 -21.28
C LYS A 29 5.01 24.87 -22.44
N MET A 30 3.71 24.62 -22.54
CA MET A 30 3.14 23.93 -23.71
C MET A 30 3.23 24.81 -24.94
N THR A 31 3.64 24.25 -26.06
CA THR A 31 3.66 24.90 -27.36
C THR A 31 2.24 24.97 -27.97
N ASP A 32 2.06 25.76 -29.02
CA ASP A 32 0.77 25.86 -29.70
C ASP A 32 0.33 24.54 -30.36
N ARG A 33 1.25 23.60 -30.54
CA ARG A 33 0.99 22.25 -31.06
C ARG A 33 0.60 21.24 -29.96
N GLY A 34 0.54 21.65 -28.69
CA GLY A 34 0.25 20.75 -27.56
C GLY A 34 1.45 19.89 -27.14
N THR A 35 2.66 20.32 -27.48
CA THR A 35 3.91 19.63 -27.11
C THR A 35 4.70 20.41 -26.07
N PHE A 36 5.75 19.80 -25.53
CA PHE A 36 6.68 20.42 -24.59
C PHE A 36 8.11 20.26 -25.08
N ILE A 37 8.93 21.30 -24.92
CA ILE A 37 10.36 21.20 -25.21
C ILE A 37 11.10 20.90 -23.91
N ILE A 38 11.69 19.72 -23.84
CA ILE A 38 12.45 19.25 -22.68
C ILE A 38 13.84 18.85 -23.14
N ASN A 39 14.87 19.51 -22.59
CA ASN A 39 16.27 19.32 -23.01
C ASN A 39 16.48 19.47 -24.52
N GLY A 40 15.82 20.46 -25.12
CA GLY A 40 15.92 20.73 -26.59
C GLY A 40 15.16 19.77 -27.50
N ILE A 41 14.44 18.80 -26.94
CA ILE A 41 13.66 17.82 -27.70
C ILE A 41 12.17 18.07 -27.51
N GLU A 42 11.43 18.14 -28.62
CA GLU A 42 9.98 18.25 -28.58
C GLU A 42 9.35 16.93 -28.15
N ARG A 43 8.51 16.98 -27.11
CA ARG A 43 7.84 15.82 -26.51
C ARG A 43 6.35 16.06 -26.38
N VAL A 44 5.58 14.99 -26.44
CA VAL A 44 4.14 15.00 -26.21
C VAL A 44 3.80 14.10 -25.02
N ILE A 45 2.78 14.50 -24.26
CA ILE A 45 2.24 13.67 -23.18
C ILE A 45 1.30 12.64 -23.80
N VAL A 46 1.61 11.37 -23.59
CA VAL A 46 0.76 10.25 -24.03
C VAL A 46 -0.14 9.86 -22.88
N ASN A 47 -1.45 10.01 -23.04
CA ASN A 47 -2.44 9.58 -22.06
C ASN A 47 -2.45 8.06 -21.95
N GLN A 48 -2.48 7.56 -20.71
CA GLN A 48 -2.57 6.13 -20.44
C GLN A 48 -3.90 5.81 -19.77
N ILE A 49 -4.54 4.74 -20.23
CA ILE A 49 -5.73 4.20 -19.59
C ILE A 49 -5.28 3.25 -18.48
N VAL A 50 -5.68 3.54 -17.25
CA VAL A 50 -5.40 2.71 -16.07
C VAL A 50 -6.71 2.20 -15.49
N ARG A 51 -6.65 1.05 -14.78
CA ARG A 51 -7.81 0.57 -14.03
C ARG A 51 -8.17 1.57 -12.94
N SER A 52 -9.46 1.77 -12.72
CA SER A 52 -9.95 2.57 -11.59
C SER A 52 -9.49 1.96 -10.26
N PRO A 53 -9.33 2.77 -9.20
CA PRO A 53 -9.08 2.21 -7.86
C PRO A 53 -10.24 1.31 -7.41
N GLY A 54 -9.95 0.36 -6.53
CA GLY A 54 -10.94 -0.56 -6.01
C GLY A 54 -10.35 -1.91 -5.65
N VAL A 55 -11.24 -2.88 -5.40
CA VAL A 55 -10.89 -4.27 -5.14
C VAL A 55 -11.24 -5.11 -6.37
N PHE A 56 -10.29 -5.91 -6.83
CA PHE A 56 -10.47 -6.77 -8.00
C PHE A 56 -10.26 -8.22 -7.60
N PHE A 57 -11.30 -9.03 -7.80
CA PHE A 57 -11.25 -10.45 -7.52
C PHE A 57 -10.95 -11.22 -8.80
N THR A 58 -10.05 -12.18 -8.73
CA THR A 58 -9.73 -13.09 -9.82
C THR A 58 -9.67 -14.53 -9.34
N ALA A 59 -10.02 -15.46 -10.22
CA ALA A 59 -9.91 -16.89 -9.99
C ALA A 59 -9.25 -17.51 -11.23
N ALA A 60 -8.22 -18.31 -11.03
CA ALA A 60 -7.52 -18.99 -12.10
C ALA A 60 -7.17 -20.42 -11.69
N PRO A 61 -7.30 -21.39 -12.59
CA PRO A 61 -6.85 -22.75 -12.34
C PRO A 61 -5.32 -22.80 -12.28
N ASP A 62 -4.79 -23.47 -11.27
CA ASP A 62 -3.36 -23.75 -11.20
C ASP A 62 -2.98 -24.78 -12.25
N PRO A 63 -2.01 -24.48 -13.13
CA PRO A 63 -1.68 -25.38 -14.26
C PRO A 63 -1.10 -26.74 -13.83
N ILE A 64 -0.60 -26.87 -12.59
CA ILE A 64 0.00 -28.11 -12.09
C ILE A 64 -1.02 -28.98 -11.36
N THR A 65 -1.81 -28.37 -10.48
CA THR A 65 -2.74 -29.11 -9.61
C THR A 65 -4.20 -29.08 -10.12
N GLY A 66 -4.52 -28.24 -11.10
CA GLY A 66 -5.88 -28.00 -11.57
C GLY A 66 -6.77 -27.28 -10.54
N LYS A 67 -6.26 -26.99 -9.34
CA LYS A 67 -6.99 -26.31 -8.26
C LYS A 67 -7.23 -24.86 -8.60
N THR A 68 -8.42 -24.36 -8.37
CA THR A 68 -8.72 -22.95 -8.54
C THR A 68 -8.08 -22.14 -7.41
N LEU A 69 -7.18 -21.22 -7.77
CA LEU A 69 -6.58 -20.26 -6.87
C LEU A 69 -7.30 -18.92 -7.01
N TYR A 70 -7.62 -18.33 -5.86
CA TYR A 70 -8.32 -17.06 -5.79
C TYR A 70 -7.36 -15.95 -5.40
N SER A 71 -7.54 -14.77 -5.98
CA SER A 71 -6.82 -13.58 -5.54
C SER A 71 -7.72 -12.35 -5.50
N ALA A 72 -7.39 -11.44 -4.59
CA ALA A 72 -8.03 -10.15 -4.42
C ALA A 72 -6.95 -9.07 -4.43
N GLU A 73 -7.00 -8.18 -5.41
CA GLU A 73 -6.09 -7.03 -5.53
C GLU A 73 -6.79 -5.77 -5.04
N LEU A 74 -6.24 -5.14 -4.00
CA LEU A 74 -6.67 -3.83 -3.53
C LEU A 74 -5.76 -2.76 -4.14
N ARG A 75 -6.31 -1.94 -5.04
CA ARG A 75 -5.59 -0.89 -5.75
C ARG A 75 -6.07 0.49 -5.32
N PRO A 76 -5.28 1.26 -4.57
CA PRO A 76 -5.60 2.64 -4.26
C PRO A 76 -5.30 3.57 -5.44
N VAL A 77 -5.82 4.80 -5.39
CA VAL A 77 -5.37 5.89 -6.26
C VAL A 77 -3.94 6.28 -5.91
N HIS A 78 -3.67 6.32 -4.61
CA HIS A 78 -2.39 6.65 -4.04
C HIS A 78 -2.09 5.72 -2.85
N GLY A 79 -0.89 5.15 -2.80
CA GLY A 79 -0.45 4.26 -1.74
C GLY A 79 -0.11 2.85 -2.20
N SER A 80 0.19 1.99 -1.24
CA SER A 80 0.66 0.63 -1.48
C SER A 80 -0.45 -0.30 -1.97
N TRP A 81 -0.13 -1.11 -2.95
CA TRP A 81 -1.04 -2.15 -3.46
C TRP A 81 -0.98 -3.37 -2.56
N LEU A 82 -2.15 -3.93 -2.28
CA LEU A 82 -2.27 -5.19 -1.56
C LEU A 82 -2.85 -6.26 -2.48
N GLU A 83 -2.21 -7.41 -2.50
CA GLU A 83 -2.69 -8.59 -3.22
C GLU A 83 -2.81 -9.74 -2.24
N PHE A 84 -4.03 -10.16 -1.93
CA PHE A 84 -4.31 -11.37 -1.17
C PHE A 84 -4.47 -12.53 -2.15
N SER A 85 -3.89 -13.67 -1.86
CA SER A 85 -4.06 -14.84 -2.73
C SER A 85 -4.03 -16.14 -1.93
N THR A 86 -4.81 -17.14 -2.39
CA THR A 86 -4.72 -18.50 -1.89
C THR A 86 -3.53 -19.20 -2.52
N THR A 87 -2.92 -20.12 -1.80
CA THR A 87 -1.80 -20.94 -2.30
C THR A 87 -2.26 -22.37 -2.57
N ARG A 88 -1.41 -23.15 -3.25
CA ARG A 88 -1.63 -24.59 -3.46
C ARG A 88 -1.79 -25.38 -2.17
N ALA A 89 -1.14 -24.95 -1.11
CA ALA A 89 -1.17 -25.56 0.22
C ALA A 89 -2.32 -25.03 1.10
N ASP A 90 -3.36 -24.45 0.50
CA ASP A 90 -4.51 -23.88 1.21
C ASP A 90 -4.14 -22.89 2.30
N MET A 91 -3.24 -21.98 1.99
CA MET A 91 -2.88 -20.87 2.87
C MET A 91 -3.25 -19.54 2.21
N LEU A 92 -3.66 -18.57 3.01
CA LEU A 92 -3.88 -17.20 2.58
C LEU A 92 -2.61 -16.39 2.76
N VAL A 93 -2.16 -15.75 1.71
CA VAL A 93 -0.96 -14.91 1.70
C VAL A 93 -1.29 -13.52 1.20
N VAL A 94 -0.50 -12.55 1.63
CA VAL A 94 -0.57 -11.16 1.17
C VAL A 94 0.76 -10.73 0.57
N ARG A 95 0.69 -9.93 -0.47
CA ARG A 95 1.84 -9.28 -1.10
C ARG A 95 1.62 -7.78 -1.06
N ILE A 96 2.63 -7.04 -0.62
CA ILE A 96 2.64 -5.59 -0.56
C ILE A 96 3.48 -5.08 -1.74
N ASP A 97 2.92 -4.16 -2.54
CA ASP A 97 3.57 -3.54 -3.71
C ASP A 97 4.20 -4.56 -4.67
N ARG A 98 3.60 -5.75 -4.79
CA ARG A 98 4.11 -6.87 -5.61
C ARG A 98 5.52 -7.35 -5.24
N ARG A 99 6.08 -6.92 -4.09
CA ARG A 99 7.45 -7.25 -3.67
C ARG A 99 7.51 -8.60 -2.95
N LYS A 100 7.30 -8.59 -1.65
CA LYS A 100 7.47 -9.77 -0.79
C LYS A 100 6.12 -10.36 -0.40
N LYS A 101 6.11 -11.69 -0.23
CA LYS A 101 4.94 -12.48 0.18
C LYS A 101 5.02 -12.77 1.67
N PHE A 102 3.90 -12.57 2.37
CA PHE A 102 3.72 -12.82 3.80
C PHE A 102 2.47 -13.67 4.01
N LEU A 103 2.37 -14.36 5.13
CA LEU A 103 1.10 -14.95 5.55
C LEU A 103 0.10 -13.81 5.86
N ALA A 104 -1.16 -14.01 5.51
CA ALA A 104 -2.18 -13.00 5.78
C ALA A 104 -2.38 -12.77 7.28
N SER A 105 -2.18 -13.79 8.12
CA SER A 105 -2.20 -13.68 9.58
C SER A 105 -1.13 -12.72 10.12
N VAL A 106 0.10 -12.80 9.60
CA VAL A 106 1.19 -11.88 9.95
C VAL A 106 0.80 -10.43 9.60
N PHE A 107 0.22 -10.22 8.43
CA PHE A 107 -0.23 -8.89 8.02
C PHE A 107 -1.37 -8.36 8.90
N LEU A 108 -2.35 -9.20 9.23
CA LEU A 108 -3.48 -8.84 10.10
C LEU A 108 -3.02 -8.53 11.53
N LYS A 109 -2.05 -9.30 12.07
CA LYS A 109 -1.44 -8.99 13.37
C LYS A 109 -0.72 -7.65 13.35
N ALA A 110 0.04 -7.37 12.30
CA ALA A 110 0.71 -6.08 12.14
C ALA A 110 -0.26 -4.89 12.04
N LEU A 111 -1.49 -5.11 11.58
CA LEU A 111 -2.56 -4.11 11.57
C LEU A 111 -3.29 -3.97 12.91
N GLY A 112 -2.98 -4.81 13.91
CA GLY A 112 -3.52 -4.73 15.27
C GLY A 112 -4.55 -5.80 15.65
N ILE A 113 -4.76 -6.84 14.83
CA ILE A 113 -5.52 -8.03 15.24
C ILE A 113 -4.52 -9.01 15.86
N SER A 114 -4.27 -8.85 17.16
CA SER A 114 -3.06 -9.36 17.81
C SER A 114 -3.03 -10.87 18.07
N SER A 115 -4.17 -11.57 18.07
CA SER A 115 -4.22 -13.00 18.40
C SER A 115 -4.70 -13.87 17.23
N ASN A 116 -4.28 -15.14 17.24
CA ASN A 116 -4.75 -16.13 16.28
C ASN A 116 -6.25 -16.42 16.47
N GLU A 117 -6.70 -16.42 17.72
CA GLU A 117 -8.09 -16.64 18.11
C GLU A 117 -8.98 -15.52 17.54
N ASP A 118 -8.57 -14.27 17.67
CA ASP A 118 -9.29 -13.11 17.12
C ASP A 118 -9.39 -13.16 15.59
N ILE A 119 -8.31 -13.57 14.91
CA ILE A 119 -8.31 -13.73 13.47
C ILE A 119 -9.28 -14.84 13.07
N TYR A 120 -9.19 -15.99 13.75
CA TYR A 120 -10.06 -17.13 13.49
C TYR A 120 -11.54 -16.77 13.72
N ASP A 121 -11.86 -16.14 14.85
CA ASP A 121 -13.21 -15.75 15.21
C ASP A 121 -13.85 -14.75 14.25
N LYS A 122 -13.06 -13.81 13.73
CA LYS A 122 -13.53 -12.85 12.73
C LYS A 122 -13.77 -13.46 11.35
N MET A 123 -13.08 -14.55 11.06
CA MET A 123 -13.12 -15.20 9.74
C MET A 123 -13.91 -16.50 9.74
N LYS A 124 -14.24 -17.07 10.91
CA LYS A 124 -15.12 -18.24 10.99
C LYS A 124 -16.51 -17.91 10.46
N GLY A 125 -17.12 -18.87 9.77
CA GLY A 125 -18.43 -18.71 9.14
C GLY A 125 -18.39 -18.14 7.72
N ILE A 126 -17.22 -17.81 7.19
CA ILE A 126 -17.06 -17.61 5.76
C ILE A 126 -16.97 -18.96 5.09
N GLU A 127 -17.92 -19.24 4.21
CA GLU A 127 -18.06 -20.55 3.53
C GLU A 127 -16.75 -20.97 2.85
N ASN A 128 -16.32 -22.22 3.05
CA ASN A 128 -15.10 -22.82 2.50
C ASN A 128 -13.75 -22.20 2.93
N SER A 129 -13.72 -21.30 3.88
CA SER A 129 -12.47 -20.64 4.30
C SER A 129 -11.81 -21.26 5.53
N GLU A 130 -12.50 -22.09 6.31
CA GLU A 130 -12.01 -22.58 7.59
C GLU A 130 -10.66 -23.31 7.49
N ASN A 131 -10.49 -24.18 6.48
CA ASN A 131 -9.23 -24.90 6.29
C ASN A 131 -8.09 -23.96 5.88
N ILE A 132 -8.37 -22.98 5.01
CA ILE A 132 -7.38 -22.02 4.54
C ILE A 132 -6.89 -21.16 5.71
N ILE A 133 -7.82 -20.75 6.59
CA ILE A 133 -7.47 -19.92 7.75
C ILE A 133 -6.67 -20.74 8.77
N LYS A 134 -7.12 -21.97 9.08
CA LYS A 134 -6.41 -22.87 10.01
C LYS A 134 -4.98 -23.12 9.53
N ASN A 135 -4.80 -23.56 8.29
CA ASN A 135 -3.49 -23.82 7.71
C ASN A 135 -2.59 -22.55 7.72
N THR A 136 -3.19 -21.37 7.51
CA THR A 136 -2.46 -20.11 7.55
C THR A 136 -1.98 -19.80 8.97
N LEU A 137 -2.85 -20.00 9.98
CA LEU A 137 -2.53 -19.74 11.38
C LEU A 137 -1.54 -20.76 11.95
N GLU A 138 -1.66 -22.04 11.57
CA GLU A 138 -0.71 -23.09 11.98
C GLU A 138 0.71 -22.85 11.47
N LYS A 139 0.84 -22.18 10.31
CA LYS A 139 2.13 -21.84 9.69
C LYS A 139 2.72 -20.53 10.21
N ASP A 140 1.96 -19.79 10.98
CA ASP A 140 2.35 -18.48 11.48
C ASP A 140 3.06 -18.61 12.84
N ASP A 141 4.36 -18.40 12.85
CA ASP A 141 5.21 -18.48 14.05
C ASP A 141 5.20 -17.17 14.86
N THR A 142 4.54 -16.10 14.40
CA THR A 142 4.52 -14.80 15.11
C THR A 142 3.57 -14.83 16.31
N ARG A 143 4.03 -14.28 17.44
CA ARG A 143 3.28 -14.30 18.71
C ARG A 143 2.40 -13.07 18.95
N GLY A 144 2.47 -12.06 18.09
CA GLY A 144 1.69 -10.84 18.23
C GLY A 144 2.05 -9.78 17.22
N ASP A 145 1.57 -8.57 17.44
CA ASP A 145 1.75 -7.44 16.54
C ASP A 145 3.21 -7.02 16.36
N ALA A 146 3.99 -7.00 17.45
CA ALA A 146 5.39 -6.61 17.41
C ALA A 146 6.23 -7.57 16.56
N ASP A 147 6.08 -8.88 16.77
CA ASP A 147 6.80 -9.91 15.99
C ASP A 147 6.42 -9.84 14.51
N ALA A 148 5.13 -9.69 14.23
CA ALA A 148 4.61 -9.56 12.88
C ALA A 148 5.16 -8.31 12.17
N LEU A 149 5.20 -7.17 12.85
CA LEU A 149 5.78 -5.93 12.32
C LEU A 149 7.27 -6.09 12.02
N ILE A 150 8.02 -6.74 12.93
CA ILE A 150 9.46 -7.01 12.75
C ILE A 150 9.68 -7.94 11.56
N GLU A 151 8.87 -8.98 11.39
CA GLU A 151 8.98 -9.90 10.25
C GLU A 151 8.74 -9.19 8.93
N ILE A 152 7.67 -8.40 8.83
CA ILE A 152 7.37 -7.61 7.63
C ILE A 152 8.51 -6.64 7.35
N PHE A 153 8.96 -5.89 8.35
CA PHE A 153 9.99 -4.87 8.21
C PHE A 153 11.32 -5.47 7.74
N LYS A 154 11.79 -6.55 8.37
CA LYS A 154 13.02 -7.25 7.97
C LYS A 154 13.00 -7.71 6.51
N LYS A 155 11.84 -8.19 6.04
CA LYS A 155 11.70 -8.64 4.65
C LYS A 155 11.58 -7.47 3.65
N MET A 156 10.99 -6.36 4.06
CA MET A 156 10.81 -5.18 3.20
C MET A 156 12.06 -4.30 3.15
N ASN A 157 12.72 -4.13 4.28
CA ASN A 157 13.85 -3.22 4.50
C ASN A 157 15.05 -3.96 5.11
N PRO A 158 15.70 -4.86 4.38
CA PRO A 158 16.84 -5.61 4.90
C PRO A 158 18.00 -4.68 5.24
N GLY A 159 18.52 -4.80 6.47
CA GLY A 159 19.68 -4.03 6.93
C GLY A 159 19.37 -2.73 7.67
N GLU A 160 18.11 -2.32 7.74
CA GLU A 160 17.73 -1.15 8.53
C GLU A 160 17.58 -1.48 10.03
N PRO A 161 17.87 -0.53 10.93
CA PRO A 161 17.72 -0.73 12.37
C PRO A 161 16.24 -0.89 12.77
N ILE A 162 15.99 -1.83 13.69
CA ILE A 162 14.64 -2.18 14.12
C ILE A 162 14.25 -1.35 15.33
N VAL A 163 13.35 -0.39 15.14
CA VAL A 163 12.70 0.39 16.21
C VAL A 163 11.20 0.15 16.11
N VAL A 164 10.66 -0.71 16.97
CA VAL A 164 9.29 -1.24 16.85
C VAL A 164 8.23 -0.14 16.80
N ASP A 165 8.35 0.89 17.63
CA ASP A 165 7.35 1.97 17.66
C ASP A 165 7.35 2.80 16.37
N THR A 166 8.52 3.07 15.82
CA THR A 166 8.66 3.76 14.53
C THR A 166 8.10 2.91 13.39
N ILE A 167 8.39 1.60 13.40
CA ILE A 167 7.88 0.65 12.41
C ILE A 167 6.36 0.58 12.47
N ARG A 168 5.79 0.46 13.67
CA ARG A 168 4.34 0.44 13.91
C ARG A 168 3.66 1.69 13.36
N GLN A 169 4.20 2.86 13.68
CA GLN A 169 3.66 4.12 13.20
C GLN A 169 3.75 4.22 11.67
N ASN A 170 4.90 3.93 11.09
CA ASN A 170 5.10 3.98 9.64
C ASN A 170 4.21 2.98 8.90
N PHE A 171 4.06 1.77 9.42
CA PHE A 171 3.21 0.74 8.83
C PHE A 171 1.73 1.15 8.86
N ARG A 172 1.28 1.66 10.00
CA ARG A 172 -0.08 2.19 10.14
C ARG A 172 -0.34 3.37 9.20
N ASP A 173 0.59 4.32 9.13
CA ASP A 173 0.47 5.49 8.26
C ASP A 173 0.43 5.10 6.77
N SER A 174 1.11 4.00 6.40
CA SER A 174 1.12 3.52 5.01
C SER A 174 -0.25 3.07 4.50
N PHE A 175 -1.20 2.72 5.39
CA PHE A 175 -2.53 2.24 5.01
C PHE A 175 -3.68 3.11 5.53
N PHE A 176 -3.45 3.93 6.55
CA PHE A 176 -4.51 4.70 7.22
C PHE A 176 -4.31 6.22 7.20
N ASP A 177 -3.12 6.73 6.90
CA ASP A 177 -2.94 8.17 6.69
C ASP A 177 -3.48 8.57 5.31
N LYS A 178 -4.48 9.45 5.28
CA LYS A 178 -5.10 9.96 4.05
C LYS A 178 -4.13 10.61 3.06
N ARG A 179 -2.98 11.07 3.54
CA ARG A 179 -1.93 11.64 2.68
C ARG A 179 -1.10 10.58 1.97
N ARG A 180 -1.02 9.37 2.56
CA ARG A 180 -0.21 8.26 2.05
C ARG A 180 -1.03 7.19 1.37
N TYR A 181 -2.32 7.08 1.70
CA TYR A 181 -3.22 6.06 1.19
C TYR A 181 -4.61 6.62 0.91
N ASP A 182 -5.05 6.52 -0.34
CA ASP A 182 -6.41 6.91 -0.72
C ASP A 182 -6.98 5.96 -1.77
N LEU A 183 -8.13 5.36 -1.46
CA LEU A 183 -8.94 4.57 -2.38
C LEU A 183 -9.87 5.44 -3.22
N SER A 184 -10.02 6.73 -2.90
CA SER A 184 -11.06 7.63 -3.42
C SER A 184 -12.49 7.13 -3.14
N LYS A 185 -13.48 7.94 -3.52
CA LYS A 185 -14.89 7.55 -3.41
C LYS A 185 -15.23 6.35 -4.31
N VAL A 186 -14.65 6.31 -5.50
CA VAL A 186 -14.89 5.23 -6.49
C VAL A 186 -14.34 3.89 -5.98
N GLY A 187 -13.11 3.87 -5.46
CA GLY A 187 -12.51 2.65 -4.93
C GLY A 187 -13.15 2.14 -3.65
N ARG A 188 -13.81 3.02 -2.87
CA ARG A 188 -14.58 2.61 -1.68
C ARG A 188 -15.96 2.08 -2.03
N TYR A 189 -16.51 2.49 -3.18
CA TYR A 189 -17.80 2.02 -3.66
C TYR A 189 -17.71 0.64 -4.33
N LYS A 190 -16.61 0.35 -5.01
CA LYS A 190 -16.33 -0.95 -5.65
C LYS A 190 -15.83 -1.98 -4.64
#